data_72507104b58ae8d1c2a198d9db5998cf
#
_entry.id   72507104b58ae8d1c2a198d9db5998cf
#
_cell.length_a   1.000
_cell.length_b   1.000
_cell.length_c   1.000
_cell.angle_alpha   90.00
_cell.angle_beta   90.00
_cell.angle_gamma   90.00
#
_symmetry.space_group_name_H-M   'P 1'
#
loop_
_entity.id
_entity.type
_entity.pdbx_description
1 polymer ?
#
loop_
_entity_poly.entity_id
_entity_poly.type
_entity_poly.pdbx_seq_one_letter_code
_entity_poly.pdbx_strand_id
1 'polypeptide(L)'
;MCIRDSSDISFVINEKDRIALMGKNGAGKSTLLKILAGVRQPTRGKISAPKDSVIAYLPQHLMTEDGRTVFQEAAQAFAHLHEMEAEIERLNKELETRTDYESDSYMELIENVSALSEKFYAIDSTNYEEDVEKALLGLGFVREDFNRQTSDFSGGWRMRIELAKLLLQKPDVLLLDEPTNHLDIESIQWLEDFLISNGKAVIVISHDRKFVDNITTRTIEVTMGRIYDYKVNYSKYLELRKERREQQQKAYDDQQKFIAETKEFIERFKGTY
;
A
#
# COMPACT_ATOMS: atom_id res chain seq x y z
N MET A 1 22.04 -3.25 -2.87
CA MET A 1 22.15 -4.60 -3.46
C MET A 1 20.79 -4.94 -4.05
N CYS A 2 20.69 -4.89 -5.38
CA CYS A 2 19.43 -5.15 -6.08
C CYS A 2 19.01 -6.60 -5.87
N ILE A 3 17.69 -6.82 -5.66
CA ILE A 3 17.09 -8.14 -5.81
C ILE A 3 17.19 -8.50 -7.29
N ARG A 4 18.31 -9.07 -7.69
CA ARG A 4 18.46 -9.60 -9.06
C ARG A 4 18.02 -11.05 -9.17
N ASP A 5 17.75 -11.72 -8.04
CA ASP A 5 17.56 -13.17 -7.98
C ASP A 5 16.35 -13.62 -7.14
N SER A 6 15.29 -12.81 -7.04
CA SER A 6 14.01 -13.32 -6.53
C SER A 6 13.28 -14.02 -7.69
N SER A 7 13.57 -15.30 -7.87
CA SER A 7 12.84 -16.18 -8.76
C SER A 7 11.60 -16.71 -8.02
N ASP A 8 10.42 -16.53 -8.65
CA ASP A 8 9.14 -17.12 -8.27
C ASP A 8 8.50 -16.61 -6.96
N ILE A 9 8.38 -15.29 -6.83
CA ILE A 9 7.48 -14.69 -5.83
C ILE A 9 6.07 -14.67 -6.43
N SER A 10 5.15 -15.39 -5.80
CA SER A 10 3.73 -15.39 -6.18
C SER A 10 2.86 -15.34 -4.93
N PHE A 11 1.97 -14.36 -4.86
CA PHE A 11 0.93 -14.25 -3.84
C PHE A 11 -0.25 -13.43 -4.35
N VAL A 12 -1.39 -13.61 -3.71
CA VAL A 12 -2.64 -12.92 -4.03
C VAL A 12 -3.00 -12.00 -2.87
N ILE A 13 -3.42 -10.78 -3.19
CA ILE A 13 -3.97 -9.81 -2.24
C ILE A 13 -5.49 -9.82 -2.42
N ASN A 14 -6.21 -10.11 -1.35
CA ASN A 14 -7.67 -10.07 -1.33
C ASN A 14 -8.17 -8.73 -0.80
N GLU A 15 -9.42 -8.37 -1.08
CA GLU A 15 -10.00 -7.05 -0.80
C GLU A 15 -9.87 -6.56 0.65
N LYS A 16 -9.84 -7.47 1.62
CA LYS A 16 -9.79 -7.14 3.06
C LYS A 16 -8.51 -7.57 3.74
N ASP A 17 -7.51 -7.98 2.97
CA ASP A 17 -6.23 -8.40 3.52
C ASP A 17 -5.50 -7.24 4.18
N ARG A 18 -5.07 -7.44 5.41
CA ARG A 18 -4.14 -6.54 6.11
C ARG A 18 -2.84 -7.28 6.33
N ILE A 19 -1.86 -6.96 5.50
CA ILE A 19 -0.62 -7.72 5.34
C ILE A 19 0.55 -6.95 5.96
N ALA A 20 1.30 -7.61 6.85
CA ALA A 20 2.62 -7.17 7.27
C ALA A 20 3.67 -7.73 6.32
N LEU A 21 4.46 -6.87 5.69
CA LEU A 21 5.59 -7.29 4.86
C LEU A 21 6.87 -7.23 5.68
N MET A 22 7.42 -8.41 5.99
CA MET A 22 8.57 -8.58 6.89
C MET A 22 9.81 -9.09 6.15
N GLY A 23 10.96 -8.87 6.74
CA GLY A 23 12.25 -9.32 6.20
C GLY A 23 13.40 -8.45 6.70
N LYS A 24 14.63 -8.91 6.52
CA LYS A 24 15.81 -8.12 6.85
C LYS A 24 15.90 -6.85 6.01
N ASN A 25 16.64 -5.86 6.53
CA ASN A 25 16.96 -4.67 5.73
C ASN A 25 17.72 -5.10 4.46
N GLY A 26 17.33 -4.53 3.32
CA GLY A 26 17.88 -4.94 2.02
C GLY A 26 17.26 -6.21 1.41
N ALA A 27 16.29 -6.87 2.07
CA ALA A 27 15.60 -8.04 1.51
C ALA A 27 14.70 -7.70 0.30
N GLY A 28 14.43 -6.40 0.06
CA GLY A 28 13.65 -5.93 -1.07
C GLY A 28 12.20 -5.61 -0.79
N LYS A 29 11.83 -5.43 0.46
CA LYS A 29 10.46 -5.09 0.86
C LYS A 29 9.94 -3.82 0.16
N SER A 30 10.66 -2.70 0.28
CA SER A 30 10.27 -1.43 -0.38
C SER A 30 10.31 -1.52 -1.90
N THR A 31 11.21 -2.34 -2.47
CA THR A 31 11.22 -2.62 -3.91
C THR A 31 9.97 -3.36 -4.34
N LEU A 32 9.52 -4.33 -3.57
CA LEU A 32 8.27 -5.06 -3.82
C LEU A 32 7.06 -4.12 -3.77
N LEU A 33 6.98 -3.22 -2.78
CA LEU A 33 5.91 -2.21 -2.74
C LEU A 33 5.93 -1.30 -3.96
N LYS A 34 7.11 -0.84 -4.41
CA LYS A 34 7.25 -0.01 -5.62
C LYS A 34 6.81 -0.74 -6.88
N ILE A 35 7.06 -2.05 -6.95
CA ILE A 35 6.61 -2.88 -8.07
C ILE A 35 5.08 -3.02 -8.04
N LEU A 36 4.49 -3.31 -6.88
CA LEU A 36 3.04 -3.40 -6.71
C LEU A 36 2.34 -2.08 -7.02
N ALA A 37 2.97 -0.95 -6.67
CA ALA A 37 2.47 0.39 -6.96
C ALA A 37 2.63 0.82 -8.44
N GLY A 38 3.30 0.01 -9.27
CA GLY A 38 3.59 0.38 -10.65
C GLY A 38 4.70 1.43 -10.83
N VAL A 39 5.33 1.86 -9.74
CA VAL A 39 6.46 2.83 -9.75
C VAL A 39 7.72 2.21 -10.36
N ARG A 40 7.84 0.90 -10.24
CA ARG A 40 8.97 0.15 -10.79
C ARG A 40 8.48 -1.09 -11.53
N GLN A 41 9.04 -1.33 -12.72
CA GLN A 41 8.75 -2.54 -13.47
C GLN A 41 9.48 -3.74 -12.88
N PRO A 42 8.84 -4.92 -12.79
CA PRO A 42 9.52 -6.15 -12.42
C PRO A 42 10.49 -6.58 -13.54
N THR A 43 11.60 -7.16 -13.18
CA THR A 43 12.56 -7.73 -14.16
C THR A 43 11.94 -8.92 -14.90
N ARG A 44 11.12 -9.71 -14.22
CA ARG A 44 10.34 -10.82 -14.73
C ARG A 44 9.02 -10.92 -13.96
N GLY A 45 8.01 -11.52 -14.58
CA GLY A 45 6.71 -11.72 -13.96
C GLY A 45 5.67 -10.68 -14.39
N LYS A 46 4.47 -10.85 -13.87
CA LYS A 46 3.32 -9.98 -14.16
C LYS A 46 2.59 -9.65 -12.86
N ILE A 47 2.11 -8.42 -12.78
CA ILE A 47 1.11 -8.02 -11.80
C ILE A 47 -0.22 -7.99 -12.53
N SER A 48 -1.21 -8.66 -11.97
CA SER A 48 -2.58 -8.65 -12.46
C SER A 48 -3.48 -8.01 -11.42
N ALA A 49 -4.16 -6.96 -11.81
CA ALA A 49 -5.18 -6.30 -11.01
C ALA A 49 -6.40 -5.99 -11.88
N PRO A 50 -7.61 -5.89 -11.32
CA PRO A 50 -8.76 -5.38 -12.05
C PRO A 50 -8.46 -3.99 -12.63
N LYS A 51 -8.97 -3.70 -13.83
CA LYS A 51 -8.65 -2.46 -14.57
C LYS A 51 -8.95 -1.18 -13.79
N ASP A 52 -9.97 -1.21 -12.95
CA ASP A 52 -10.44 -0.03 -12.20
C ASP A 52 -9.89 0.02 -10.76
N SER A 53 -8.96 -0.86 -10.40
CA SER A 53 -8.38 -0.90 -9.05
C SER A 53 -7.47 0.30 -8.81
N VAL A 54 -7.75 1.02 -7.73
CA VAL A 54 -6.93 2.13 -7.26
C VAL A 54 -5.92 1.61 -6.24
N ILE A 55 -4.65 1.69 -6.59
CA ILE A 55 -3.53 1.32 -5.72
C ILE A 55 -2.82 2.61 -5.31
N ALA A 56 -2.80 2.90 -4.02
CA ALA A 56 -2.11 4.06 -3.46
C ALA A 56 -0.86 3.62 -2.71
N TYR A 57 0.22 4.37 -2.86
CA TYR A 57 1.52 4.06 -2.28
C TYR A 57 2.10 5.27 -1.54
N LEU A 58 2.43 5.08 -0.26
CA LEU A 58 3.19 6.02 0.54
C LEU A 58 4.64 5.55 0.62
N PRO A 59 5.58 6.21 -0.06
CA PRO A 59 7.00 5.90 0.06
C PRO A 59 7.56 6.42 1.39
N GLN A 60 8.68 5.87 1.82
CA GLN A 60 9.38 6.29 3.05
C GLN A 60 9.81 7.77 3.01
N HIS A 61 10.11 8.30 1.82
CA HIS A 61 10.47 9.70 1.60
C HIS A 61 9.65 10.25 0.43
N LEU A 62 8.90 11.29 0.71
CA LEU A 62 8.13 12.04 -0.26
C LEU A 62 8.29 13.53 0.01
N MET A 63 8.31 14.33 -1.03
CA MET A 63 8.26 15.78 -0.91
C MET A 63 6.91 16.28 -1.37
N THR A 64 6.21 16.97 -0.47
CA THR A 64 4.98 17.68 -0.78
C THR A 64 5.31 18.92 -1.63
N GLU A 65 4.49 19.22 -2.63
CA GLU A 65 4.62 20.45 -3.41
C GLU A 65 4.31 21.68 -2.53
N ASP A 66 5.03 22.76 -2.77
CA ASP A 66 4.80 24.03 -2.11
C ASP A 66 3.70 24.85 -2.82
N GLY A 67 3.14 25.82 -2.12
CA GLY A 67 2.20 26.78 -2.70
C GLY A 67 0.73 26.54 -2.38
N ARG A 68 0.41 25.55 -1.55
CA ARG A 68 -0.93 25.30 -1.03
C ARG A 68 -0.95 25.31 0.49
N THR A 69 -2.12 25.59 1.06
CA THR A 69 -2.33 25.39 2.50
C THR A 69 -2.44 23.90 2.83
N VAL A 70 -2.28 23.56 4.11
CA VAL A 70 -2.42 22.16 4.59
C VAL A 70 -3.75 21.56 4.14
N PHE A 71 -4.84 22.31 4.33
CA PHE A 71 -6.18 21.84 3.93
C PHE A 71 -6.31 21.67 2.42
N GLN A 72 -5.85 22.64 1.64
CA GLN A 72 -5.89 22.56 0.17
C GLN A 72 -5.07 21.38 -0.37
N GLU A 73 -3.92 21.11 0.23
CA GLU A 73 -3.08 19.98 -0.19
C GLU A 73 -3.75 18.64 0.14
N ALA A 74 -4.29 18.48 1.36
CA ALA A 74 -5.03 17.27 1.71
C ALA A 74 -6.28 17.08 0.84
N ALA A 75 -6.97 18.16 0.49
CA ALA A 75 -8.15 18.15 -0.39
C ALA A 75 -7.82 17.76 -1.85
N GLN A 76 -6.54 17.75 -2.25
CA GLN A 76 -6.14 17.22 -3.56
C GLN A 76 -6.51 15.74 -3.75
N ALA A 77 -6.75 15.00 -2.68
CA ALA A 77 -7.31 13.64 -2.74
C ALA A 77 -8.63 13.57 -3.53
N PHE A 78 -9.38 14.67 -3.54
CA PHE A 78 -10.67 14.80 -4.23
C PHE A 78 -10.57 15.60 -5.55
N ALA A 79 -9.37 15.90 -6.04
CA ALA A 79 -9.17 16.65 -7.28
C ALA A 79 -9.89 16.00 -8.46
N HIS A 80 -9.87 14.67 -8.56
CA HIS A 80 -10.57 13.92 -9.60
C HIS A 80 -12.08 14.10 -9.57
N LEU A 81 -12.70 14.34 -8.41
CA LEU A 81 -14.12 14.63 -8.30
C LEU A 81 -14.46 16.01 -8.88
N HIS A 82 -13.64 16.99 -8.59
CA HIS A 82 -13.80 18.34 -9.16
C HIS A 82 -13.59 18.34 -10.67
N GLU A 83 -12.64 17.54 -11.17
CA GLU A 83 -12.44 17.35 -12.62
C GLU A 83 -13.65 16.68 -13.27
N MET A 84 -14.21 15.64 -12.64
CA MET A 84 -15.44 14.98 -13.12
C MET A 84 -16.62 15.94 -13.14
N GLU A 85 -16.82 16.73 -12.08
CA GLU A 85 -17.90 17.71 -11.99
C GLU A 85 -17.77 18.78 -13.08
N ALA A 86 -16.57 19.34 -13.28
CA ALA A 86 -16.30 20.31 -14.33
C ALA A 86 -16.52 19.72 -15.73
N GLU A 87 -16.15 18.47 -15.96
CA GLU A 87 -16.38 17.79 -17.24
C GLU A 87 -17.86 17.52 -17.48
N ILE A 88 -18.61 17.10 -16.47
CA ILE A 88 -20.07 16.94 -16.55
C ILE A 88 -20.74 18.28 -16.92
N GLU A 89 -20.32 19.38 -16.28
CA GLU A 89 -20.85 20.71 -16.58
C GLU A 89 -20.50 21.15 -18.00
N ARG A 90 -19.27 20.89 -18.45
CA ARG A 90 -18.84 21.18 -19.82
C ARG A 90 -19.67 20.42 -20.86
N LEU A 91 -19.86 19.11 -20.64
CA LEU A 91 -20.63 18.26 -21.56
C LEU A 91 -22.14 18.62 -21.57
N ASN A 92 -22.70 18.99 -20.42
CA ASN A 92 -24.07 19.48 -20.35
C ASN A 92 -24.25 20.77 -21.13
N LYS A 93 -23.33 21.74 -21.03
CA LYS A 93 -23.36 22.96 -21.87
C LYS A 93 -23.25 22.64 -23.35
N GLU A 94 -22.46 21.66 -23.73
CA GLU A 94 -22.38 21.20 -25.12
C GLU A 94 -23.69 20.63 -25.59
N LEU A 95 -24.37 19.81 -24.77
CA LEU A 95 -25.69 19.28 -25.07
C LEU A 95 -26.76 20.40 -25.28
N GLU A 96 -26.73 21.46 -24.45
CA GLU A 96 -27.66 22.59 -24.53
C GLU A 96 -27.45 23.41 -25.79
N THR A 97 -26.28 23.47 -26.35
CA THR A 97 -25.92 24.27 -27.51
C THR A 97 -26.14 23.53 -28.85
N ARG A 98 -26.19 22.20 -28.81
CA ARG A 98 -26.38 21.36 -30.00
C ARG A 98 -27.87 21.24 -30.40
N THR A 99 -28.11 21.18 -31.69
CA THR A 99 -29.44 21.04 -32.27
C THR A 99 -29.60 19.76 -33.10
N ASP A 100 -28.53 18.96 -33.22
CA ASP A 100 -28.49 17.73 -34.03
C ASP A 100 -28.89 16.49 -33.23
N TYR A 101 -30.06 16.51 -32.61
CA TYR A 101 -30.56 15.53 -31.63
C TYR A 101 -30.63 14.08 -32.14
N GLU A 102 -30.69 13.87 -33.46
CA GLU A 102 -30.74 12.53 -34.06
C GLU A 102 -29.38 12.02 -34.54
N SER A 103 -28.30 12.75 -34.31
CA SER A 103 -26.97 12.31 -34.71
C SER A 103 -26.40 11.27 -33.75
N ASP A 104 -25.66 10.29 -34.26
CA ASP A 104 -24.94 9.30 -33.43
C ASP A 104 -24.03 9.97 -32.44
N SER A 105 -23.37 11.07 -32.84
CA SER A 105 -22.48 11.85 -31.98
C SER A 105 -23.22 12.55 -30.83
N TYR A 106 -24.47 12.94 -30.99
CA TYR A 106 -25.29 13.50 -29.92
C TYR A 106 -25.70 12.41 -28.90
N MET A 107 -26.09 11.24 -29.42
CA MET A 107 -26.42 10.09 -28.57
C MET A 107 -25.19 9.60 -27.75
N GLU A 108 -24.03 9.55 -28.37
CA GLU A 108 -22.77 9.21 -27.69
C GLU A 108 -22.44 10.22 -26.58
N LEU A 109 -22.69 11.51 -26.81
CA LEU A 109 -22.52 12.56 -25.81
C LEU A 109 -23.43 12.37 -24.60
N ILE A 110 -24.70 12.00 -24.82
CA ILE A 110 -25.68 11.69 -23.76
C ILE A 110 -25.20 10.48 -22.95
N GLU A 111 -24.75 9.42 -23.61
CA GLU A 111 -24.24 8.22 -22.93
C GLU A 111 -23.00 8.55 -22.07
N ASN A 112 -22.07 9.36 -22.58
CA ASN A 112 -20.89 9.81 -21.85
C ASN A 112 -21.27 10.63 -20.61
N VAL A 113 -22.19 11.57 -20.71
CA VAL A 113 -22.68 12.38 -19.59
C VAL A 113 -23.34 11.48 -18.55
N SER A 114 -24.19 10.55 -18.98
CA SER A 114 -24.87 9.62 -18.07
C SER A 114 -23.88 8.73 -17.32
N ALA A 115 -22.92 8.12 -18.03
CA ALA A 115 -21.91 7.26 -17.43
C ALA A 115 -21.01 8.02 -16.45
N LEU A 116 -20.62 9.24 -16.79
CA LEU A 116 -19.78 10.07 -15.93
C LEU A 116 -20.54 10.56 -14.70
N SER A 117 -21.81 10.94 -14.86
CA SER A 117 -22.69 11.34 -13.75
C SER A 117 -22.95 10.18 -12.79
N GLU A 118 -23.20 8.98 -13.31
CA GLU A 118 -23.36 7.77 -12.50
C GLU A 118 -22.12 7.49 -11.64
N LYS A 119 -20.92 7.60 -12.23
CA LYS A 119 -19.65 7.46 -11.50
C LYS A 119 -19.51 8.54 -10.43
N PHE A 120 -19.81 9.79 -10.75
CA PHE A 120 -19.70 10.92 -9.82
C PHE A 120 -20.64 10.76 -8.62
N TYR A 121 -21.91 10.42 -8.85
CA TYR A 121 -22.90 10.24 -7.78
C TYR A 121 -22.71 8.95 -6.98
N ALA A 122 -22.02 7.94 -7.52
CA ALA A 122 -21.67 6.74 -6.79
C ALA A 122 -20.57 7.00 -5.74
N ILE A 123 -19.84 8.10 -5.87
CA ILE A 123 -18.82 8.52 -4.89
C ILE A 123 -19.53 9.42 -3.87
N ASP A 124 -19.59 8.96 -2.60
CA ASP A 124 -20.13 9.75 -1.50
C ASP A 124 -19.20 10.93 -1.18
N SER A 125 -19.36 12.01 -1.93
CA SER A 125 -18.56 13.23 -1.84
C SER A 125 -19.27 14.35 -1.06
N THR A 126 -20.42 14.08 -0.45
CA THR A 126 -21.30 15.09 0.14
C THR A 126 -20.66 15.90 1.29
N ASN A 127 -19.61 15.35 1.91
CA ASN A 127 -18.92 15.98 3.04
C ASN A 127 -17.39 15.85 2.96
N TYR A 128 -16.79 16.04 1.77
CA TYR A 128 -15.33 15.91 1.62
C TYR A 128 -14.54 16.84 2.58
N GLU A 129 -15.06 18.02 2.88
CA GLU A 129 -14.43 18.97 3.80
C GLU A 129 -14.35 18.39 5.21
N GLU A 130 -15.42 17.73 5.67
CA GLU A 130 -15.45 17.05 6.98
C GLU A 130 -14.49 15.87 7.02
N ASP A 131 -14.41 15.09 5.94
CA ASP A 131 -13.47 13.98 5.83
C ASP A 131 -12.01 14.46 5.87
N VAL A 132 -11.68 15.55 5.14
CA VAL A 132 -10.37 16.20 5.18
C VAL A 132 -10.03 16.68 6.59
N GLU A 133 -10.97 17.38 7.25
CA GLU A 133 -10.79 17.86 8.63
C GLU A 133 -10.53 16.69 9.58
N LYS A 134 -11.33 15.65 9.53
CA LYS A 134 -11.17 14.44 10.39
C LYS A 134 -9.81 13.77 10.18
N ALA A 135 -9.37 13.62 8.94
CA ALA A 135 -8.08 13.01 8.64
C ALA A 135 -6.91 13.86 9.15
N LEU A 136 -6.94 15.17 8.95
CA LEU A 136 -5.91 16.08 9.43
C LEU A 136 -5.84 16.12 10.95
N LEU A 137 -6.99 16.27 11.65
CA LEU A 137 -7.05 16.24 13.10
C LEU A 137 -6.55 14.90 13.65
N GLY A 138 -6.96 13.79 13.04
CA GLY A 138 -6.50 12.45 13.43
C GLY A 138 -4.99 12.27 13.30
N LEU A 139 -4.36 12.93 12.34
CA LEU A 139 -2.90 12.92 12.13
C LEU A 139 -2.16 14.01 12.90
N GLY A 140 -2.81 14.67 13.85
CA GLY A 140 -2.20 15.56 14.84
C GLY A 140 -2.17 17.04 14.45
N PHE A 141 -2.74 17.45 13.30
CA PHE A 141 -2.93 18.86 12.98
C PHE A 141 -4.02 19.46 13.86
N VAL A 142 -3.93 20.76 14.11
CA VAL A 142 -4.98 21.55 14.73
C VAL A 142 -5.65 22.44 13.69
N ARG A 143 -6.84 22.94 13.98
CA ARG A 143 -7.62 23.76 13.01
C ARG A 143 -6.90 25.01 12.54
N GLU A 144 -6.09 25.58 13.38
CA GLU A 144 -5.26 26.74 13.10
C GLU A 144 -4.19 26.46 12.01
N ASP A 145 -3.78 25.21 11.87
CA ASP A 145 -2.81 24.77 10.86
C ASP A 145 -3.41 24.68 9.46
N PHE A 146 -4.71 24.54 9.32
CA PHE A 146 -5.37 24.24 8.04
C PHE A 146 -5.12 25.32 6.99
N ASN A 147 -5.04 26.58 7.41
CA ASN A 147 -4.79 27.72 6.51
C ASN A 147 -3.31 28.09 6.38
N ARG A 148 -2.42 27.38 7.07
CA ARG A 148 -0.98 27.61 6.96
C ARG A 148 -0.44 26.94 5.70
N GLN A 149 0.64 27.50 5.16
CA GLN A 149 1.32 26.97 3.98
C GLN A 149 2.01 25.65 4.33
N THR A 150 1.99 24.68 3.40
CA THR A 150 2.71 23.41 3.56
C THR A 150 4.21 23.62 3.75
N SER A 151 4.78 24.68 3.16
CA SER A 151 6.17 25.08 3.30
C SER A 151 6.59 25.47 4.73
N ASP A 152 5.63 25.83 5.58
CA ASP A 152 5.88 26.19 6.97
C ASP A 152 6.14 24.98 7.90
N PHE A 153 5.95 23.79 7.37
CA PHE A 153 6.04 22.54 8.12
C PHE A 153 7.31 21.76 7.80
N SER A 154 7.80 21.03 8.81
CA SER A 154 8.92 20.09 8.63
C SER A 154 8.55 18.92 7.71
N GLY A 155 9.55 18.20 7.22
CA GLY A 155 9.35 17.02 6.36
C GLY A 155 8.45 15.95 6.99
N GLY A 156 8.54 15.75 8.31
CA GLY A 156 7.67 14.80 9.02
C GLY A 156 6.20 15.20 9.00
N TRP A 157 5.90 16.48 9.18
CA TRP A 157 4.55 17.01 9.08
C TRP A 157 4.01 16.96 7.64
N ARG A 158 4.87 17.24 6.65
CA ARG A 158 4.49 17.09 5.24
C ARG A 158 4.16 15.64 4.90
N MET A 159 4.88 14.66 5.46
CA MET A 159 4.54 13.24 5.31
C MET A 159 3.17 12.89 5.88
N ARG A 160 2.75 13.53 6.99
CA ARG A 160 1.39 13.38 7.53
C ARG A 160 0.32 13.90 6.55
N ILE A 161 0.59 15.00 5.86
CA ILE A 161 -0.32 15.52 4.82
C ILE A 161 -0.44 14.52 3.67
N GLU A 162 0.67 13.98 3.19
CA GLU A 162 0.66 12.96 2.13
C GLU A 162 -0.07 11.69 2.55
N LEU A 163 0.10 11.26 3.80
CA LEU A 163 -0.66 10.14 4.36
C LEU A 163 -2.17 10.47 4.37
N ALA A 164 -2.57 11.66 4.81
CA ALA A 164 -3.96 12.10 4.75
C ALA A 164 -4.54 12.02 3.34
N LYS A 165 -3.82 12.52 2.33
CA LYS A 165 -4.24 12.44 0.93
C LYS A 165 -4.49 11.02 0.48
N LEU A 166 -3.59 10.09 0.79
CA LEU A 166 -3.73 8.68 0.41
C LEU A 166 -4.93 8.02 1.10
N LEU A 167 -5.13 8.28 2.38
CA LEU A 167 -6.26 7.73 3.13
C LEU A 167 -7.61 8.26 2.62
N LEU A 168 -7.67 9.54 2.26
CA LEU A 168 -8.87 10.19 1.72
C LEU A 168 -9.26 9.71 0.33
N GLN A 169 -8.32 9.24 -0.47
CA GLN A 169 -8.60 8.63 -1.77
C GLN A 169 -9.39 7.32 -1.68
N LYS A 170 -9.45 6.71 -0.49
CA LYS A 170 -10.11 5.41 -0.24
C LYS A 170 -9.69 4.35 -1.27
N PRO A 171 -8.38 4.09 -1.45
CA PRO A 171 -7.88 3.17 -2.46
C PRO A 171 -8.33 1.74 -2.18
N ASP A 172 -8.36 0.89 -3.22
CA ASP A 172 -8.65 -0.54 -3.06
C ASP A 172 -7.49 -1.28 -2.41
N VAL A 173 -6.27 -0.84 -2.68
CA VAL A 173 -5.05 -1.35 -2.05
C VAL A 173 -4.18 -0.18 -1.59
N LEU A 174 -3.87 -0.15 -0.31
CA LEU A 174 -3.02 0.85 0.32
C LEU A 174 -1.66 0.24 0.67
N LEU A 175 -0.60 0.79 0.11
CA LEU A 175 0.78 0.36 0.32
C LEU A 175 1.51 1.40 1.16
N LEU A 176 1.90 1.03 2.38
CA LEU A 176 2.52 1.93 3.36
C LEU A 176 3.94 1.48 3.70
N ASP A 177 4.92 2.33 3.44
CA ASP A 177 6.32 2.10 3.78
C ASP A 177 6.71 3.00 4.96
N GLU A 178 6.83 2.40 6.15
CA GLU A 178 7.15 3.07 7.42
C GLU A 178 6.23 4.25 7.79
N PRO A 179 4.89 4.06 7.77
CA PRO A 179 3.95 5.17 7.96
C PRO A 179 3.98 5.78 9.36
N THR A 180 4.51 5.07 10.35
CA THR A 180 4.54 5.48 11.77
C THR A 180 5.74 6.34 12.15
N ASN A 181 6.76 6.46 11.30
CA ASN A 181 8.03 7.11 11.62
C ASN A 181 7.91 8.58 12.08
N HIS A 182 6.88 9.28 11.66
CA HIS A 182 6.70 10.71 11.96
C HIS A 182 5.40 10.98 12.76
N LEU A 183 4.79 9.93 13.31
CA LEU A 183 3.55 10.01 14.06
C LEU A 183 3.81 9.92 15.58
N ASP A 184 3.05 10.70 16.35
CA ASP A 184 2.93 10.51 17.77
C ASP A 184 1.96 9.36 18.13
N ILE A 185 1.88 9.00 19.38
CA ILE A 185 1.10 7.84 19.84
C ILE A 185 -0.40 8.00 19.49
N GLU A 186 -0.94 9.20 19.62
CA GLU A 186 -2.35 9.48 19.34
C GLU A 186 -2.64 9.34 17.83
N SER A 187 -1.76 9.87 17.00
CA SER A 187 -1.87 9.72 15.53
C SER A 187 -1.71 8.27 15.08
N ILE A 188 -0.83 7.50 15.70
CA ILE A 188 -0.69 6.06 15.43
C ILE A 188 -1.99 5.33 15.79
N GLN A 189 -2.59 5.61 16.96
CA GLN A 189 -3.85 4.99 17.36
C GLN A 189 -4.98 5.33 16.40
N TRP A 190 -5.08 6.59 15.98
CA TRP A 190 -6.05 7.01 14.99
C TRP A 190 -5.87 6.27 13.65
N LEU A 191 -4.61 6.13 13.19
CA LEU A 191 -4.29 5.41 11.95
C LEU A 191 -4.66 3.93 12.06
N GLU A 192 -4.37 3.27 13.18
CA GLU A 192 -4.79 1.89 13.44
C GLU A 192 -6.30 1.73 13.30
N ASP A 193 -7.08 2.57 13.97
CA ASP A 193 -8.54 2.54 13.94
C ASP A 193 -9.07 2.80 12.53
N PHE A 194 -8.46 3.73 11.81
CA PHE A 194 -8.81 4.02 10.43
C PHE A 194 -8.56 2.81 9.51
N LEU A 195 -7.39 2.20 9.57
CA LEU A 195 -7.02 1.07 8.72
C LEU A 195 -7.88 -0.17 8.99
N ILE A 196 -8.26 -0.40 10.25
CA ILE A 196 -9.13 -1.51 10.65
C ILE A 196 -10.56 -1.28 10.14
N SER A 197 -11.08 -0.07 10.28
CA SER A 197 -12.46 0.26 9.92
C SER A 197 -12.70 0.41 8.41
N ASN A 198 -11.67 0.77 7.66
CA ASN A 198 -11.79 1.08 6.23
C ASN A 198 -12.17 -0.14 5.36
N GLY A 199 -11.89 -1.37 5.82
CA GLY A 199 -12.27 -2.61 5.14
C GLY A 199 -11.64 -2.86 3.77
N LYS A 200 -10.58 -2.12 3.42
CA LYS A 200 -9.81 -2.26 2.18
C LYS A 200 -8.49 -2.99 2.44
N ALA A 201 -7.85 -3.45 1.36
CA ALA A 201 -6.57 -4.13 1.46
C ALA A 201 -5.45 -3.16 1.85
N VAL A 202 -4.60 -3.58 2.78
CA VAL A 202 -3.44 -2.82 3.24
C VAL A 202 -2.21 -3.73 3.24
N ILE A 203 -1.10 -3.24 2.71
CA ILE A 203 0.22 -3.83 2.91
C ILE A 203 1.10 -2.80 3.60
N VAL A 204 1.68 -3.18 4.73
CA VAL A 204 2.50 -2.29 5.53
C VAL A 204 3.89 -2.88 5.76
N ILE A 205 4.90 -2.01 5.65
CA ILE A 205 6.24 -2.21 6.17
C ILE A 205 6.37 -1.29 7.37
N SER A 206 6.66 -1.81 8.55
CA SER A 206 6.94 -0.99 9.73
C SER A 206 7.84 -1.72 10.71
N HIS A 207 8.67 -0.96 11.41
CA HIS A 207 9.46 -1.43 12.57
C HIS A 207 8.67 -1.35 13.88
N ASP A 208 7.54 -0.65 13.89
CA ASP A 208 6.64 -0.61 15.05
C ASP A 208 5.85 -1.93 15.14
N ARG A 209 6.34 -2.82 16.01
CA ARG A 209 5.78 -4.16 16.18
C ARG A 209 4.33 -4.13 16.69
N LYS A 210 4.02 -3.18 17.58
CA LYS A 210 2.68 -3.06 18.15
C LYS A 210 1.68 -2.62 17.09
N PHE A 211 2.03 -1.60 16.32
CA PHE A 211 1.24 -1.14 15.19
C PHE A 211 0.95 -2.27 14.20
N VAL A 212 1.99 -2.97 13.77
CA VAL A 212 1.86 -4.10 12.83
C VAL A 212 0.96 -5.19 13.39
N ASP A 213 1.16 -5.58 14.65
CA ASP A 213 0.38 -6.64 15.28
C ASP A 213 -1.10 -6.28 15.44
N ASN A 214 -1.39 -5.01 15.74
CA ASN A 214 -2.75 -4.52 15.91
C ASN A 214 -3.55 -4.49 14.61
N ILE A 215 -2.92 -4.14 13.49
CA ILE A 215 -3.65 -3.91 12.23
C ILE A 215 -3.63 -5.10 11.29
N THR A 216 -2.65 -6.01 11.38
CA THR A 216 -2.46 -7.06 10.39
C THR A 216 -3.08 -8.39 10.80
N THR A 217 -3.57 -9.09 9.79
CA THR A 217 -4.14 -10.46 9.92
C THR A 217 -3.34 -11.48 9.14
N ARG A 218 -2.38 -11.04 8.35
CA ARG A 218 -1.54 -11.87 7.49
C ARG A 218 -0.12 -11.29 7.46
N THR A 219 0.87 -12.15 7.44
CA THR A 219 2.28 -11.76 7.43
C THR A 219 3.00 -12.45 6.28
N ILE A 220 3.66 -11.68 5.43
CA ILE A 220 4.50 -12.18 4.35
C ILE A 220 5.96 -11.85 4.68
N GLU A 221 6.79 -12.87 4.79
CA GLU A 221 8.23 -12.71 5.00
C GLU A 221 8.98 -12.83 3.68
N VAL A 222 9.81 -11.82 3.38
CA VAL A 222 10.75 -11.84 2.25
C VAL A 222 12.13 -12.19 2.78
N THR A 223 12.67 -13.32 2.34
CA THR A 223 14.02 -13.76 2.75
C THR A 223 14.68 -14.56 1.65
N MET A 224 15.96 -14.27 1.36
CA MET A 224 16.77 -14.97 0.35
C MET A 224 16.06 -15.14 -1.02
N GLY A 225 15.38 -14.08 -1.50
CA GLY A 225 14.67 -14.12 -2.78
C GLY A 225 13.39 -14.96 -2.80
N ARG A 226 12.94 -15.45 -1.66
CA ARG A 226 11.71 -16.22 -1.50
C ARG A 226 10.75 -15.49 -0.57
N ILE A 227 9.47 -15.83 -0.67
CA ILE A 227 8.44 -15.39 0.27
C ILE A 227 7.89 -16.57 1.06
N TYR A 228 7.53 -16.29 2.31
CA TYR A 228 6.77 -17.19 3.16
C TYR A 228 5.50 -16.46 3.60
N ASP A 229 4.37 -17.02 3.27
CA ASP A 229 3.05 -16.45 3.50
C ASP A 229 2.39 -17.11 4.71
N TYR A 230 2.23 -16.33 5.78
CA TYR A 230 1.60 -16.78 7.03
C TYR A 230 0.25 -16.09 7.18
N LYS A 231 -0.83 -16.83 7.13
CA LYS A 231 -2.20 -16.31 7.35
C LYS A 231 -2.49 -16.06 8.82
N VAL A 232 -1.60 -15.35 9.47
CA VAL A 232 -1.65 -15.02 10.91
C VAL A 232 -1.07 -13.60 11.12
N ASN A 233 -1.40 -13.00 12.29
CA ASN A 233 -0.83 -11.73 12.69
C ASN A 233 0.67 -11.82 12.99
N TYR A 234 1.29 -10.68 13.28
CA TYR A 234 2.74 -10.57 13.49
C TYR A 234 3.24 -11.40 14.68
N SER A 235 2.54 -11.37 15.83
CA SER A 235 2.95 -12.12 17.02
C SER A 235 2.98 -13.63 16.75
N LYS A 236 1.94 -14.16 16.12
CA LYS A 236 1.88 -15.60 15.78
C LYS A 236 2.88 -15.99 14.70
N TYR A 237 3.13 -15.09 13.75
CA TYR A 237 4.20 -15.26 12.76
C TYR A 237 5.57 -15.46 13.40
N LEU A 238 5.91 -14.70 14.45
CA LEU A 238 7.20 -14.84 15.13
C LEU A 238 7.39 -16.25 15.72
N GLU A 239 6.34 -16.83 16.31
CA GLU A 239 6.37 -18.19 16.83
C GLU A 239 6.61 -19.20 15.70
N LEU A 240 5.78 -19.15 14.64
CA LEU A 240 5.88 -20.04 13.49
C LEU A 240 7.23 -19.91 12.75
N ARG A 241 7.75 -18.70 12.65
CA ARG A 241 9.07 -18.45 12.09
C ARG A 241 10.18 -19.10 12.89
N LYS A 242 10.08 -19.05 14.22
CA LYS A 242 11.06 -19.70 15.12
C LYS A 242 11.03 -21.21 14.92
N GLU A 243 9.83 -21.83 14.96
CA GLU A 243 9.66 -23.26 14.71
C GLU A 243 10.23 -23.69 13.35
N ARG A 244 9.94 -22.94 12.30
CA ARG A 244 10.48 -23.21 10.96
C ARG A 244 12.00 -23.20 10.95
N ARG A 245 12.63 -22.21 11.60
CA ARG A 245 14.09 -22.08 11.66
C ARG A 245 14.72 -23.23 12.44
N GLU A 246 14.11 -23.63 13.55
CA GLU A 246 14.57 -24.77 14.35
C GLU A 246 14.51 -26.07 13.53
N GLN A 247 13.43 -26.29 12.80
CA GLN A 247 13.28 -27.45 11.89
C GLN A 247 14.32 -27.43 10.76
N GLN A 248 14.57 -26.27 10.15
CA GLN A 248 15.59 -26.12 9.11
C GLN A 248 17.01 -26.37 9.65
N GLN A 249 17.32 -25.88 10.84
CA GLN A 249 18.61 -26.11 11.48
C GLN A 249 18.79 -27.59 11.78
N LYS A 250 17.78 -28.23 12.36
CA LYS A 250 17.83 -29.67 12.65
C LYS A 250 18.04 -30.50 11.37
N ALA A 251 17.30 -30.22 10.33
CA ALA A 251 17.45 -30.90 9.03
C ALA A 251 18.86 -30.70 8.43
N TYR A 252 19.43 -29.50 8.59
CA TYR A 252 20.80 -29.21 8.16
C TYR A 252 21.83 -30.03 8.98
N ASP A 253 21.68 -30.05 10.30
CA ASP A 253 22.57 -30.78 11.19
C ASP A 253 22.53 -32.30 10.91
N ASP A 254 21.32 -32.86 10.72
CA ASP A 254 21.11 -34.26 10.36
C ASP A 254 21.77 -34.57 8.99
N GLN A 255 21.65 -33.67 8.02
CA GLN A 255 22.30 -33.83 6.70
C GLN A 255 23.82 -33.77 6.80
N GLN A 256 24.38 -32.85 7.60
CA GLN A 256 25.82 -32.77 7.82
C GLN A 256 26.36 -34.04 8.50
N LYS A 257 25.62 -34.57 9.50
CA LYS A 257 25.96 -35.83 10.14
C LYS A 257 25.98 -36.99 9.16
N PHE A 258 24.94 -37.10 8.32
CA PHE A 258 24.88 -38.13 7.29
C PHE A 258 26.03 -38.03 6.26
N ILE A 259 26.40 -36.82 5.86
CA ILE A 259 27.54 -36.57 4.96
C ILE A 259 28.84 -36.99 5.63
N ALA A 260 29.03 -36.69 6.89
CA ALA A 260 30.25 -37.08 7.65
C ALA A 260 30.37 -38.61 7.78
N GLU A 261 29.29 -39.28 8.16
CA GLU A 261 29.23 -40.73 8.28
C GLU A 261 29.49 -41.43 6.92
N THR A 262 28.92 -40.87 5.84
CA THR A 262 29.12 -41.38 4.47
C THR A 262 30.57 -41.21 4.03
N LYS A 263 31.21 -40.07 4.32
CA LYS A 263 32.62 -39.84 4.01
C LYS A 263 33.54 -40.83 4.76
N GLU A 264 33.28 -41.03 6.06
CA GLU A 264 34.01 -41.97 6.88
C GLU A 264 33.86 -43.42 6.35
N PHE A 265 32.66 -43.80 5.95
CA PHE A 265 32.41 -45.07 5.29
C PHE A 265 33.23 -45.24 4.00
N ILE A 266 33.21 -44.25 3.11
CA ILE A 266 33.97 -44.28 1.88
C ILE A 266 35.48 -44.39 2.13
N GLU A 267 36.02 -43.65 3.12
CA GLU A 267 37.43 -43.72 3.46
C GLU A 267 37.88 -45.11 3.97
N ARG A 268 37.04 -45.75 4.77
CA ARG A 268 37.29 -47.12 5.23
C ARG A 268 37.36 -48.13 4.07
N PHE A 269 36.57 -47.93 3.05
CA PHE A 269 36.60 -48.85 1.91
C PHE A 269 37.67 -48.52 0.84
N LYS A 270 38.18 -47.27 0.82
CA LYS A 270 39.30 -46.91 -0.05
C LYS A 270 40.65 -47.49 0.40
N GLY A 271 40.77 -47.89 1.68
CA GLY A 271 41.98 -48.50 2.23
C GLY A 271 42.08 -50.03 2.09
N THR A 272 41.14 -50.66 1.39
CA THR A 272 41.04 -52.14 1.34
C THR A 272 41.39 -52.72 -0.06
N TYR A 273 42.00 -51.95 -0.97
CA TYR A 273 42.51 -52.43 -2.26
C TYR A 273 43.98 -52.07 -2.40
#